data_e92b7f391d408aaa4e242ba6405d823c
#
_entry.id   e92b7f391d408aaa4e242ba6405d823c
#
_cell.length_a   1.000
_cell.length_b   1.000
_cell.length_c   1.000
_cell.angle_alpha   90.00
_cell.angle_beta   90.00
_cell.angle_gamma   90.00
#
_symmetry.space_group_name_H-M   'P 1'
#
loop_
_entity.id
_entity.type
_entity.pdbx_description
1 polymer ?
#
loop_
_entity_poly.entity_id
_entity_poly.type
_entity_poly.pdbx_seq_one_letter_code
_entity_poly.pdbx_strand_id
1 'polypeptide(L)'
;MVDKQPGIIYDTTMPVYQVVIDTNVWIAALRSKRGASHKLLSLIGSGKYEANISVPLILEYEDTAKRLVGEIPLTERDIDDILDYVCAVANHRRIYYLWRPFLSDPGDDMILELAVTAECNFIVTYNQSDFAGIEQFGLITLTPKEFLRKIGVLS
;
A
#
# COMPACT_ATOMS: atom_id res chain seq x y z
N MET A 1 14.66 -13.19 -8.21
CA MET A 1 15.63 -13.84 -7.33
C MET A 1 16.40 -12.79 -6.55
N VAL A 2 16.50 -12.95 -5.25
CA VAL A 2 17.26 -12.00 -4.41
C VAL A 2 18.69 -12.51 -4.30
N ASP A 3 19.67 -11.66 -4.65
CA ASP A 3 21.06 -12.00 -4.49
C ASP A 3 21.44 -11.89 -3.01
N LYS A 4 21.73 -13.03 -2.41
CA LYS A 4 22.18 -13.09 -1.02
C LYS A 4 23.70 -12.85 -0.97
N GLN A 5 24.09 -11.91 -0.14
CA GLN A 5 25.50 -11.66 0.07
C GLN A 5 26.13 -12.78 0.90
N PRO A 6 27.36 -13.21 0.58
CA PRO A 6 28.07 -14.21 1.38
C PRO A 6 28.21 -13.77 2.84
N GLY A 7 27.98 -14.68 3.76
CA GLY A 7 28.12 -14.43 5.20
C GLY A 7 26.93 -13.76 5.87
N ILE A 8 25.88 -13.37 5.11
CA ILE A 8 24.66 -12.83 5.67
C ILE A 8 23.64 -13.95 5.85
N ILE A 9 23.06 -14.04 7.05
CA ILE A 9 22.00 -14.98 7.33
C ILE A 9 20.66 -14.30 7.08
N TYR A 10 19.86 -14.87 6.18
CA TYR A 10 18.53 -14.39 5.85
C TYR A 10 17.50 -15.24 6.60
N ASP A 11 16.55 -14.56 7.25
CA ASP A 11 15.42 -15.26 7.86
C ASP A 11 14.43 -15.67 6.76
N THR A 12 14.40 -16.96 6.44
CA THR A 12 13.50 -17.53 5.43
C THR A 12 12.21 -18.05 6.02
N THR A 13 12.04 -17.98 7.37
CA THR A 13 10.83 -18.47 8.04
C THR A 13 9.70 -17.46 8.04
N MET A 14 10.02 -16.17 7.90
CA MET A 14 9.03 -15.08 7.88
C MET A 14 8.80 -14.63 6.44
N PRO A 15 7.58 -14.77 5.93
CA PRO A 15 7.28 -14.28 4.59
C PRO A 15 7.32 -12.76 4.53
N VAL A 16 7.81 -12.22 3.41
CA VAL A 16 7.73 -10.79 3.12
C VAL A 16 6.55 -10.60 2.17
N TYR A 17 5.46 -10.08 2.70
CA TYR A 17 4.25 -9.90 1.93
C TYR A 17 4.34 -8.69 1.00
N GLN A 18 3.78 -8.87 -0.19
CA GLN A 18 3.61 -7.82 -1.19
C GLN A 18 2.20 -7.27 -1.06
N VAL A 19 2.06 -5.96 -0.90
CA VAL A 19 0.75 -5.33 -0.70
C VAL A 19 0.57 -4.10 -1.58
N VAL A 20 -0.69 -3.73 -1.79
CA VAL A 20 -1.07 -2.40 -2.26
C VAL A 20 -1.87 -1.74 -1.12
N ILE A 21 -1.54 -0.52 -0.81
CA ILE A 21 -2.21 0.28 0.23
C ILE A 21 -3.23 1.19 -0.46
N ASP A 22 -4.51 0.97 -0.15
CA ASP A 22 -5.60 1.77 -0.69
C ASP A 22 -5.52 3.23 -0.20
N THR A 23 -6.00 4.14 -1.00
CA THR A 23 -5.94 5.58 -0.73
C THR A 23 -6.57 5.97 0.61
N ASN A 24 -7.66 5.28 1.02
CA ASN A 24 -8.29 5.59 2.31
C ASN A 24 -7.35 5.32 3.50
N VAL A 25 -6.48 4.33 3.40
CA VAL A 25 -5.46 4.04 4.43
C VAL A 25 -4.37 5.12 4.44
N TRP A 26 -3.93 5.53 3.25
CA TRP A 26 -2.98 6.63 3.08
C TRP A 26 -3.49 7.90 3.77
N ILE A 27 -4.73 8.30 3.48
CA ILE A 27 -5.34 9.50 4.06
C ILE A 27 -5.48 9.36 5.58
N ALA A 28 -5.92 8.19 6.07
CA ALA A 28 -6.04 7.96 7.52
C ALA A 28 -4.69 8.11 8.23
N ALA A 29 -3.61 7.64 7.61
CA ALA A 29 -2.25 7.77 8.15
C ALA A 29 -1.81 9.24 8.26
N LEU A 30 -2.20 10.07 7.30
CA LEU A 30 -1.87 11.49 7.32
C LEU A 30 -2.70 12.29 8.32
N ARG A 31 -3.92 11.82 8.63
CA ARG A 31 -4.82 12.50 9.58
C ARG A 31 -4.44 12.26 11.04
N SER A 32 -3.85 11.13 11.37
CA SER A 32 -3.57 10.77 12.77
C SER A 32 -2.29 9.96 12.90
N LYS A 33 -1.42 10.39 13.81
CA LYS A 33 -0.19 9.69 14.15
C LYS A 33 -0.41 8.50 15.09
N ARG A 34 -1.62 8.33 15.62
CA ARG A 34 -1.93 7.31 16.64
C ARG A 34 -2.51 6.02 16.07
N GLY A 35 -2.99 6.03 14.84
CA GLY A 35 -3.71 4.91 14.26
C GLY A 35 -2.81 3.85 13.65
N ALA A 36 -3.43 2.70 13.35
CA ALA A 36 -2.75 1.59 12.68
C ALA A 36 -2.26 2.00 11.27
N SER A 37 -2.99 2.86 10.57
CA SER A 37 -2.58 3.36 9.25
C SER A 37 -1.26 4.11 9.31
N HIS A 38 -1.06 4.96 10.31
CA HIS A 38 0.20 5.68 10.48
C HIS A 38 1.35 4.71 10.77
N LYS A 39 1.11 3.73 11.65
CA LYS A 39 2.12 2.70 11.95
C LYS A 39 2.49 1.92 10.70
N LEU A 40 1.51 1.54 9.89
CA LEU A 40 1.73 0.85 8.63
C LEU A 40 2.62 1.69 7.71
N LEU A 41 2.27 2.96 7.50
CA LEU A 41 3.04 3.85 6.64
C LEU A 41 4.47 4.07 7.14
N SER A 42 4.65 4.17 8.45
CA SER A 42 5.97 4.35 9.06
C SER A 42 6.91 3.17 8.81
N LEU A 43 6.35 2.00 8.48
CA LEU A 43 7.12 0.78 8.22
C LEU A 43 7.42 0.56 6.73
N ILE A 44 6.96 1.42 5.84
CA ILE A 44 7.34 1.34 4.42
C ILE A 44 8.85 1.49 4.32
N GLY A 45 9.49 0.57 3.61
CA GLY A 45 10.95 0.57 3.46
C GLY A 45 11.70 -0.09 4.61
N SER A 46 11.01 -0.59 5.63
CA SER A 46 11.63 -1.26 6.78
C SER A 46 12.05 -2.70 6.52
N GLY A 47 11.56 -3.31 5.43
CA GLY A 47 11.75 -4.73 5.14
C GLY A 47 10.70 -5.64 5.75
N LYS A 48 9.78 -5.12 6.56
CA LYS A 48 8.72 -5.94 7.18
C LYS A 48 7.61 -6.32 6.19
N TYR A 49 7.44 -5.53 5.15
CA TYR A 49 6.57 -5.81 4.01
C TYR A 49 7.01 -4.97 2.83
N GLU A 50 6.49 -5.27 1.67
CA GLU A 50 6.79 -4.54 0.43
C GLU A 50 5.52 -3.86 -0.07
N ALA A 51 5.56 -2.53 -0.17
CA ALA A 51 4.49 -1.75 -0.77
C ALA A 51 4.72 -1.63 -2.28
N ASN A 52 3.65 -1.73 -3.05
CA ASN A 52 3.71 -1.62 -4.51
C ASN A 52 2.90 -0.40 -4.95
N ILE A 53 3.46 0.35 -5.88
CA ILE A 53 2.88 1.58 -6.40
C ILE A 53 2.92 1.59 -7.93
N SER A 54 2.02 2.37 -8.49
CA SER A 54 2.01 2.73 -9.90
C SER A 54 1.96 4.25 -10.01
N VAL A 55 2.23 4.79 -11.19
CA VAL A 55 2.11 6.23 -11.41
C VAL A 55 0.70 6.74 -11.10
N PRO A 56 -0.38 6.09 -11.60
CA PRO A 56 -1.73 6.54 -11.25
C PRO A 56 -2.02 6.55 -9.75
N LEU A 57 -1.52 5.57 -9.00
CA LEU A 57 -1.74 5.50 -7.56
C LEU A 57 -1.02 6.64 -6.83
N ILE A 58 0.23 6.92 -7.19
CA ILE A 58 0.98 8.02 -6.58
C ILE A 58 0.31 9.36 -6.88
N LEU A 59 -0.20 9.55 -8.08
CA LEU A 59 -0.94 10.77 -8.42
C LEU A 59 -2.21 10.91 -7.60
N GLU A 60 -2.89 9.81 -7.33
CA GLU A 60 -4.07 9.83 -6.47
C GLU A 60 -3.71 10.12 -5.01
N TYR A 61 -2.63 9.53 -4.51
CA TYR A 61 -2.13 9.83 -3.16
C TYR A 61 -1.82 11.33 -3.03
N GLU A 62 -1.13 11.89 -4.01
CA GLU A 62 -0.79 13.32 -4.02
C GLU A 62 -2.04 14.20 -4.05
N ASP A 63 -2.93 13.93 -4.99
CA ASP A 63 -4.13 14.73 -5.20
C ASP A 63 -5.03 14.72 -3.97
N THR A 64 -5.30 13.54 -3.41
CA THR A 64 -6.17 13.43 -2.24
C THR A 64 -5.55 14.07 -1.00
N ALA A 65 -4.25 13.93 -0.79
CA ALA A 65 -3.57 14.54 0.35
C ALA A 65 -3.52 16.06 0.26
N LYS A 66 -3.21 16.59 -0.92
CA LYS A 66 -3.10 18.05 -1.11
C LYS A 66 -4.44 18.76 -1.01
N ARG A 67 -5.55 18.10 -1.33
CA ARG A 67 -6.89 18.66 -1.09
C ARG A 67 -7.19 18.84 0.40
N LEU A 68 -6.51 18.14 1.27
CA LEU A 68 -6.71 18.19 2.71
C LEU A 68 -5.79 19.17 3.44
N VAL A 69 -4.91 19.85 2.72
CA VAL A 69 -4.06 20.90 3.32
C VAL A 69 -4.95 21.95 3.97
N GLY A 70 -4.65 22.25 5.24
CA GLY A 70 -5.49 23.10 6.07
C GLY A 70 -6.44 22.31 6.99
N GLU A 71 -6.75 21.06 6.67
CA GLU A 71 -7.55 20.16 7.50
C GLU A 71 -6.70 19.15 8.24
N ILE A 72 -5.48 18.89 7.75
CA ILE A 72 -4.51 17.98 8.36
C ILE A 72 -3.29 18.78 8.80
N PRO A 73 -2.50 18.24 9.77
CA PRO A 73 -1.35 18.99 10.31
C PRO A 73 -0.10 18.87 9.41
N LEU A 74 -0.26 18.94 8.09
CA LEU A 74 0.81 18.82 7.12
C LEU A 74 0.68 19.89 6.06
N THR A 75 1.83 20.42 5.61
CA THR A 75 1.91 21.34 4.48
C THR A 75 2.04 20.57 3.17
N GLU A 76 1.89 21.26 2.03
CA GLU A 76 2.16 20.63 0.72
C GLU A 76 3.58 20.09 0.64
N ARG A 77 4.55 20.80 1.21
CA ARG A 77 5.93 20.36 1.22
C ARG A 77 6.10 19.07 2.04
N ASP A 78 5.44 18.97 3.18
CA ASP A 78 5.45 17.75 3.98
C ASP A 78 4.93 16.56 3.17
N ILE A 79 3.84 16.78 2.43
CA ILE A 79 3.24 15.74 1.57
C ILE A 79 4.21 15.34 0.47
N ASP A 80 4.84 16.31 -0.19
CA ASP A 80 5.84 16.03 -1.22
C ASP A 80 7.01 15.21 -0.68
N ASP A 81 7.50 15.55 0.52
CA ASP A 81 8.60 14.82 1.16
C ASP A 81 8.21 13.38 1.48
N ILE A 82 6.99 13.16 1.96
CA ILE A 82 6.48 11.81 2.25
C ILE A 82 6.34 11.01 0.95
N LEU A 83 5.79 11.61 -0.11
CA LEU A 83 5.65 10.96 -1.40
C LEU A 83 7.00 10.62 -2.03
N ASP A 84 7.98 11.52 -1.92
CA ASP A 84 9.34 11.27 -2.40
C ASP A 84 9.93 10.05 -1.69
N TYR A 85 9.72 9.94 -0.39
CA TYR A 85 10.18 8.78 0.37
C TYR A 85 9.48 7.49 -0.08
N VAL A 86 8.16 7.51 -0.22
CA VAL A 86 7.40 6.35 -0.69
C VAL A 86 7.89 5.91 -2.07
N CYS A 87 8.09 6.87 -2.98
CA CYS A 87 8.60 6.57 -4.32
C CYS A 87 10.03 6.00 -4.27
N ALA A 88 10.84 6.38 -3.29
CA ALA A 88 12.19 5.88 -3.16
C ALA A 88 12.25 4.43 -2.67
N VAL A 89 11.30 4.00 -1.82
CA VAL A 89 11.38 2.71 -1.13
C VAL A 89 10.35 1.67 -1.59
N ALA A 90 9.24 2.09 -2.19
CA ALA A 90 8.21 1.16 -2.68
C ALA A 90 8.60 0.56 -4.03
N ASN A 91 8.00 -0.57 -4.34
CA ASN A 91 8.19 -1.22 -5.63
C ASN A 91 7.33 -0.53 -6.70
N HIS A 92 7.98 -0.08 -7.77
CA HIS A 92 7.30 0.56 -8.88
C HIS A 92 6.84 -0.49 -9.87
N ARG A 93 5.53 -0.45 -10.20
CA ARG A 93 4.95 -1.37 -11.17
C ARG A 93 4.35 -0.57 -12.33
N ARG A 94 4.49 -1.10 -13.52
CA ARG A 94 3.94 -0.50 -14.73
C ARG A 94 2.75 -1.33 -15.19
N ILE A 95 1.63 -0.64 -15.40
CA ILE A 95 0.41 -1.26 -15.93
C ILE A 95 0.39 -1.00 -17.44
N TYR A 96 0.43 -2.07 -18.23
CA TYR A 96 0.55 -1.95 -19.71
C TYR A 96 -0.78 -1.92 -20.44
N TYR A 97 -1.85 -2.37 -19.82
CA TYR A 97 -3.18 -2.37 -20.41
C TYR A 97 -4.24 -2.21 -19.34
N LEU A 98 -5.36 -1.66 -19.75
CA LEU A 98 -6.50 -1.47 -18.86
C LEU A 98 -7.37 -2.72 -18.88
N TRP A 99 -7.79 -3.14 -17.70
CA TRP A 99 -8.76 -4.22 -17.58
C TRP A 99 -10.14 -3.74 -17.97
N ARG A 100 -11.02 -4.68 -18.28
CA ARG A 100 -12.44 -4.40 -18.22
C ARG A 100 -12.81 -4.13 -16.77
N PRO A 101 -13.72 -3.18 -16.51
CA PRO A 101 -14.14 -2.92 -15.14
C PRO A 101 -14.62 -4.20 -14.46
N PHE A 102 -14.03 -4.53 -13.33
CA PHE A 102 -14.43 -5.65 -12.48
C PHE A 102 -15.18 -5.16 -11.26
N LEU A 103 -14.71 -4.06 -10.67
CA LEU A 103 -15.29 -3.43 -9.50
C LEU A 103 -16.17 -2.25 -9.92
N SER A 104 -17.04 -1.81 -9.00
CA SER A 104 -17.98 -0.71 -9.29
C SER A 104 -17.29 0.64 -9.43
N ASP A 105 -16.21 0.85 -8.67
CA ASP A 105 -15.49 2.12 -8.64
C ASP A 105 -14.18 1.99 -9.47
N PRO A 106 -13.95 2.90 -10.46
CA PRO A 106 -12.72 2.87 -11.24
C PRO A 106 -11.44 3.04 -10.41
N GLY A 107 -11.51 3.77 -9.29
CA GLY A 107 -10.38 3.91 -8.38
C GLY A 107 -10.02 2.59 -7.72
N ASP A 108 -11.03 1.79 -7.37
CA ASP A 108 -10.82 0.46 -6.79
C ASP A 108 -10.27 -0.51 -7.84
N ASP A 109 -10.73 -0.42 -9.10
CA ASP A 109 -10.17 -1.20 -10.19
C ASP A 109 -8.68 -0.91 -10.39
N MET A 110 -8.25 0.33 -10.27
CA MET A 110 -6.85 0.72 -10.37
C MET A 110 -6.01 0.02 -9.29
N ILE A 111 -6.50 -0.05 -8.08
CA ILE A 111 -5.87 -0.76 -6.96
C ILE A 111 -5.78 -2.26 -7.27
N LEU A 112 -6.89 -2.83 -7.74
CA LEU A 112 -6.94 -4.25 -8.08
C LEU A 112 -5.97 -4.61 -9.21
N GLU A 113 -5.93 -3.82 -10.27
CA GLU A 113 -5.01 -4.03 -11.40
C GLU A 113 -3.55 -4.02 -10.94
N LEU A 114 -3.20 -3.07 -10.08
CA LEU A 114 -1.85 -2.99 -9.52
C LEU A 114 -1.53 -4.24 -8.69
N ALA A 115 -2.44 -4.65 -7.83
CA ALA A 115 -2.23 -5.79 -6.95
C ALA A 115 -2.05 -7.10 -7.74
N VAL A 116 -2.80 -7.27 -8.82
CA VAL A 116 -2.66 -8.46 -9.69
C VAL A 116 -1.34 -8.39 -10.47
N THR A 117 -1.01 -7.25 -11.06
CA THR A 117 0.23 -7.06 -11.83
C THR A 117 1.47 -7.31 -10.95
N ALA A 118 1.44 -6.85 -9.72
CA ALA A 118 2.54 -7.00 -8.77
C ALA A 118 2.53 -8.35 -8.04
N GLU A 119 1.56 -9.22 -8.35
CA GLU A 119 1.39 -10.51 -7.67
C GLU A 119 1.33 -10.35 -6.16
N CYS A 120 0.55 -9.38 -5.71
CA CYS A 120 0.43 -9.06 -4.29
C CYS A 120 -0.33 -10.15 -3.53
N ASN A 121 -0.07 -10.19 -2.23
CA ASN A 121 -0.78 -11.07 -1.28
C ASN A 121 -2.05 -10.41 -0.78
N PHE A 122 -1.99 -9.10 -0.50
CA PHE A 122 -3.07 -8.36 0.15
C PHE A 122 -3.28 -6.99 -0.47
N ILE A 123 -4.53 -6.55 -0.41
CA ILE A 123 -4.89 -5.14 -0.53
C ILE A 123 -5.23 -4.67 0.89
N VAL A 124 -4.53 -3.64 1.37
CA VAL A 124 -4.79 -3.08 2.69
C VAL A 124 -5.76 -1.92 2.54
N THR A 125 -6.95 -2.07 3.09
CA THR A 125 -8.06 -1.13 2.91
C THR A 125 -9.01 -1.14 4.09
N TYR A 126 -9.68 -0.02 4.34
CA TYR A 126 -10.80 0.03 5.28
C TYR A 126 -12.13 -0.37 4.63
N ASN A 127 -12.23 -0.30 3.29
CA ASN A 127 -13.45 -0.54 2.55
C ASN A 127 -13.45 -1.93 1.90
N GLN A 128 -13.38 -2.97 2.72
CA GLN A 128 -13.22 -4.35 2.25
C GLN A 128 -14.36 -4.80 1.32
N SER A 129 -15.59 -4.35 1.58
CA SER A 129 -16.73 -4.72 0.75
C SER A 129 -16.64 -4.21 -0.69
N ASP A 130 -15.89 -3.12 -0.93
CA ASP A 130 -15.70 -2.57 -2.27
C ASP A 130 -14.86 -3.51 -3.17
N PHE A 131 -14.18 -4.47 -2.56
CA PHE A 131 -13.33 -5.44 -3.25
C PHE A 131 -13.92 -6.85 -3.28
N ALA A 132 -15.24 -6.98 -3.19
CA ALA A 132 -15.88 -8.30 -3.22
C ALA A 132 -15.54 -9.04 -4.52
N GLY A 133 -15.21 -10.31 -4.41
CA GLY A 133 -14.92 -11.18 -5.56
C GLY A 133 -13.46 -11.25 -5.97
N ILE A 134 -12.57 -10.49 -5.34
CA ILE A 134 -11.14 -10.49 -5.71
C ILE A 134 -10.40 -11.78 -5.33
N GLU A 135 -11.02 -12.65 -4.56
CA GLU A 135 -10.45 -13.93 -4.16
C GLU A 135 -10.11 -14.79 -5.38
N GLN A 136 -10.84 -14.65 -6.48
CA GLN A 136 -10.56 -15.35 -7.73
C GLN A 136 -9.19 -15.00 -8.32
N PHE A 137 -8.61 -13.87 -7.91
CA PHE A 137 -7.27 -13.46 -8.34
C PHE A 137 -6.19 -13.84 -7.31
N GLY A 138 -6.55 -14.59 -6.28
CA GLY A 138 -5.63 -14.96 -5.22
C GLY A 138 -5.37 -13.84 -4.21
N LEU A 139 -6.21 -12.81 -4.19
CA LEU A 139 -6.07 -11.65 -3.33
C LEU A 139 -7.10 -11.69 -2.20
N ILE A 140 -6.71 -11.17 -1.04
CA ILE A 140 -7.63 -10.86 0.04
C ILE A 140 -7.38 -9.45 0.55
N THR A 141 -8.41 -8.85 1.15
CA THR A 141 -8.27 -7.54 1.79
C THR A 141 -8.01 -7.72 3.27
N LEU A 142 -7.20 -6.83 3.83
CA LEU A 142 -6.98 -6.71 5.27
C LEU A 142 -7.08 -5.23 5.64
N THR A 143 -7.57 -4.96 6.84
CA THR A 143 -7.43 -3.61 7.41
C THR A 143 -5.98 -3.39 7.84
N PRO A 144 -5.53 -2.14 8.04
CA PRO A 144 -4.20 -1.89 8.56
C PRO A 144 -3.90 -2.66 9.86
N LYS A 145 -4.85 -2.70 10.77
CA LYS A 145 -4.68 -3.41 12.03
C LYS A 145 -4.54 -4.91 11.83
N GLU A 146 -5.37 -5.51 10.97
CA GLU A 146 -5.28 -6.92 10.64
C GLU A 146 -3.94 -7.26 9.99
N PHE A 147 -3.48 -6.40 9.07
CA PHE A 147 -2.21 -6.62 8.41
C PHE A 147 -1.04 -6.49 9.39
N LEU A 148 -1.03 -5.49 10.25
CA LEU A 148 0.03 -5.32 11.25
C LEU A 148 0.10 -6.52 12.21
N ARG A 149 -1.04 -7.13 12.54
CA ARG A 149 -1.07 -8.39 13.31
C ARG A 149 -0.47 -9.53 12.50
N LYS A 150 -0.79 -9.59 11.22
CA LYS A 150 -0.29 -10.63 10.29
C LYS A 150 1.23 -10.63 10.21
N ILE A 151 1.86 -9.47 10.22
CA ILE A 151 3.33 -9.34 10.17
C ILE A 151 4.00 -9.29 11.54
N GLY A 152 3.23 -9.49 12.63
CA GLY A 152 3.78 -9.58 13.98
C GLY A 152 4.13 -8.25 14.64
N VAL A 153 3.66 -7.13 14.09
CA VAL A 153 3.89 -5.79 14.67
C VAL A 153 2.91 -5.50 15.80
N LEU A 154 1.68 -6.00 15.69
CA LEU A 154 0.65 -5.94 16.72
C LEU A 154 0.32 -7.35 17.19
N SER A 155 -0.07 -7.47 18.45
CA SER A 155 -0.53 -8.74 19.05
C SER A 155 -2.01 -9.01 18.80
#